data_6790a0adcbcd6f83232a85335ea5e535
#
_entry.id   6790a0adcbcd6f83232a85335ea5e535
#
_cell.length_a   1.000
_cell.length_b   1.000
_cell.length_c   1.000
_cell.angle_alpha   90.00
_cell.angle_beta   90.00
_cell.angle_gamma   90.00
#
_symmetry.space_group_name_H-M   'P 1'
#
loop_
_entity.id
_entity.type
_entity.pdbx_description
1 polymer ?
#
loop_
_entity_poly.entity_id
_entity_poly.type
_entity_poly.pdbx_seq_one_letter_code
_entity_poly.pdbx_strand_id
1 'polypeptide(L)'
;MRELVAVEAVETVGGDAFADVLRRTWAAGDALLPIDPRLPPPAVERLLDRLEPTVVITADGTTSRRPGRPVEEGDAVVVPTSGSTGEPKGVVLTHDAVAASALAVHQGLGIDPARHRWLSCLPLAHVAGLAVVMRGLVTGTPVVVHGRFDASAVEAAARAGATHASLVPTALGRIDASLFECIVVGGSAPPADLPPNVVASYAMTETGSTVAYDGVPLDGVELRVVDGEVQLRGPMLLRAYRDGTDPKGADGWLPTGDAGELDADGVLRVHGRTGDVIVTGGEKVWPVAVEEALRVAPGIADVAVAGAPDPEWGHRVVAHVVPADPAAPPTLDQLRALAKATLPAFMAPRELVLHTALPRTAIGKIRRSQL
;
A
#
# COMPACT_ATOMS: atom_id res chain seq x y z
N MET A 1 -22.92 7.45 -22.25
CA MET A 1 -21.91 6.41 -22.08
C MET A 1 -20.95 6.94 -21.03
N ARG A 2 -20.67 6.21 -19.97
CA ARG A 2 -19.77 6.64 -18.90
C ARG A 2 -18.32 6.40 -19.34
N GLU A 3 -17.45 7.38 -19.17
CA GLU A 3 -16.09 7.33 -19.67
C GLU A 3 -15.11 6.88 -18.57
N LEU A 4 -14.04 6.19 -18.96
CA LEU A 4 -12.85 6.02 -18.13
C LEU A 4 -11.83 7.08 -18.54
N VAL A 5 -11.61 8.05 -17.66
CA VAL A 5 -10.70 9.17 -17.87
C VAL A 5 -9.36 8.88 -17.23
N ALA A 6 -8.36 8.57 -18.05
CA ALA A 6 -6.98 8.43 -17.58
C ALA A 6 -6.35 9.81 -17.40
N VAL A 7 -5.73 10.03 -16.26
CA VAL A 7 -5.13 11.32 -15.88
C VAL A 7 -3.71 11.09 -15.37
N GLU A 8 -2.73 11.76 -15.98
CA GLU A 8 -1.40 11.82 -15.38
C GLU A 8 -1.50 12.54 -14.04
N ALA A 9 -1.24 11.77 -12.99
CA ALA A 9 -1.36 12.20 -11.59
C ALA A 9 -0.19 13.10 -11.19
N VAL A 10 -0.01 14.18 -11.95
CA VAL A 10 1.02 15.19 -11.70
C VAL A 10 0.48 16.22 -10.74
N GLU A 11 1.27 16.55 -9.76
CA GLU A 11 1.03 17.69 -8.91
C GLU A 11 2.14 18.71 -9.00
N THR A 12 1.73 19.93 -9.27
CA THR A 12 2.50 21.09 -8.89
C THR A 12 2.30 21.34 -7.39
N VAL A 13 3.36 21.54 -6.66
CA VAL A 13 3.33 21.84 -5.22
C VAL A 13 2.30 22.94 -4.94
N GLY A 14 1.29 22.63 -4.14
CA GLY A 14 0.24 23.57 -3.74
C GLY A 14 -0.96 23.68 -4.68
N GLY A 15 -1.14 22.75 -5.62
CA GLY A 15 -2.26 22.78 -6.57
C GLY A 15 -3.34 21.74 -6.27
N ASP A 16 -4.57 22.19 -6.20
CA ASP A 16 -5.77 21.34 -6.15
C ASP A 16 -6.10 20.72 -7.54
N ALA A 17 -5.18 20.83 -8.51
CA ALA A 17 -5.44 20.49 -9.91
C ALA A 17 -5.93 19.05 -10.09
N PHE A 18 -5.31 18.08 -9.42
CA PHE A 18 -5.74 16.68 -9.48
C PHE A 18 -7.10 16.47 -8.80
N ALA A 19 -7.29 17.04 -7.61
CA ALA A 19 -8.57 16.96 -6.88
C ALA A 19 -9.71 17.60 -7.68
N ASP A 20 -9.44 18.69 -8.42
CA ASP A 20 -10.40 19.33 -9.30
C ASP A 20 -10.73 18.48 -10.55
N VAL A 21 -9.75 17.80 -11.12
CA VAL A 21 -9.99 16.86 -12.21
C VAL A 21 -10.84 15.68 -11.70
N LEU A 22 -10.50 15.10 -10.55
CA LEU A 22 -11.27 14.02 -9.94
C LEU A 22 -12.72 14.44 -9.66
N ARG A 23 -12.91 15.63 -9.08
CA ARG A 23 -14.25 16.18 -8.80
C ARG A 23 -15.07 16.38 -10.08
N ARG A 24 -14.47 16.93 -11.14
CA ARG A 24 -15.15 17.11 -12.44
C ARG A 24 -15.48 15.79 -13.11
N THR A 25 -14.58 14.82 -13.07
CA THR A 25 -14.80 13.47 -13.59
C THR A 25 -15.99 12.83 -12.89
N TRP A 26 -16.04 12.88 -11.56
CA TRP A 26 -17.16 12.35 -10.79
C TRP A 26 -18.48 13.09 -11.06
N ALA A 27 -18.44 14.43 -11.18
CA ALA A 27 -19.63 15.21 -11.49
C ALA A 27 -20.20 14.91 -12.88
N ALA A 28 -19.37 14.48 -13.83
CA ALA A 28 -19.81 13.98 -15.13
C ALA A 28 -20.38 12.54 -15.07
N GLY A 29 -20.22 11.86 -13.95
CA GLY A 29 -20.57 10.46 -13.74
C GLY A 29 -19.59 9.49 -14.39
N ASP A 30 -18.36 9.93 -14.62
CA ASP A 30 -17.27 9.17 -15.20
C ASP A 30 -16.33 8.65 -14.10
N ALA A 31 -15.51 7.65 -14.41
CA ALA A 31 -14.47 7.14 -13.50
C ALA A 31 -13.08 7.63 -13.88
N LEU A 32 -12.23 7.85 -12.88
CA LEU A 32 -10.86 8.29 -13.08
C LEU A 32 -9.88 7.11 -13.01
N LEU A 33 -8.89 7.10 -13.92
CA LEU A 33 -7.74 6.20 -13.91
C LEU A 33 -6.47 7.04 -13.67
N PRO A 34 -5.84 6.99 -12.48
CA PRO A 34 -4.63 7.75 -12.24
C PRO A 34 -3.42 7.06 -12.88
N ILE A 35 -2.61 7.81 -13.63
CA ILE A 35 -1.36 7.36 -14.25
C ILE A 35 -0.19 7.89 -13.43
N ASP A 36 0.75 7.03 -13.06
CA ASP A 36 1.97 7.44 -12.37
C ASP A 36 2.90 8.17 -13.36
N PRO A 37 3.21 9.46 -13.14
CA PRO A 37 4.05 10.24 -14.05
C PRO A 37 5.51 9.77 -14.08
N ARG A 38 5.91 8.87 -13.17
CA ARG A 38 7.26 8.30 -13.13
C ARG A 38 7.40 7.08 -14.04
N LEU A 39 6.31 6.57 -14.60
CA LEU A 39 6.36 5.46 -15.53
C LEU A 39 7.03 5.91 -16.86
N PRO A 40 7.93 5.09 -17.40
CA PRO A 40 8.46 5.36 -18.74
C PRO A 40 7.35 5.21 -19.80
N PRO A 41 7.43 5.94 -20.93
CA PRO A 41 6.38 5.93 -21.95
C PRO A 41 5.90 4.54 -22.39
N PRO A 42 6.78 3.53 -22.60
CA PRO A 42 6.31 2.18 -22.95
C PRO A 42 5.48 1.50 -21.86
N ALA A 43 5.68 1.85 -20.59
CA ALA A 43 4.88 1.31 -19.49
C ALA A 43 3.53 2.01 -19.39
N VAL A 44 3.47 3.31 -19.70
CA VAL A 44 2.22 4.07 -19.80
C VAL A 44 1.37 3.49 -20.94
N GLU A 45 1.92 3.27 -22.12
CA GLU A 45 1.17 2.69 -23.26
C GLU A 45 0.62 1.30 -22.93
N ARG A 46 1.44 0.41 -22.33
CA ARG A 46 0.95 -0.90 -21.87
C ARG A 46 -0.18 -0.78 -20.85
N LEU A 47 -0.10 0.19 -19.94
CA LEU A 47 -1.16 0.45 -18.96
C LEU A 47 -2.46 0.90 -19.67
N LEU A 48 -2.34 1.84 -20.60
CA LEU A 48 -3.47 2.36 -21.37
C LEU A 48 -4.10 1.28 -22.26
N ASP A 49 -3.28 0.45 -22.91
CA ASP A 49 -3.77 -0.67 -23.72
C ASP A 49 -4.48 -1.73 -22.88
N ARG A 50 -3.96 -2.00 -21.66
CA ARG A 50 -4.54 -3.02 -20.78
C ARG A 50 -5.83 -2.57 -20.08
N LEU A 51 -5.91 -1.29 -19.68
CA LEU A 51 -7.05 -0.77 -18.94
C LEU A 51 -8.09 -0.05 -19.83
N GLU A 52 -7.75 0.18 -21.09
CA GLU A 52 -8.66 0.68 -22.13
C GLU A 52 -9.46 1.92 -21.70
N PRO A 53 -8.77 3.04 -21.28
CA PRO A 53 -9.48 4.30 -21.04
C PRO A 53 -10.00 4.89 -22.36
N THR A 54 -11.09 5.66 -22.29
CA THR A 54 -11.70 6.32 -23.45
C THR A 54 -11.20 7.75 -23.64
N VAL A 55 -10.66 8.35 -22.57
CA VAL A 55 -10.08 9.69 -22.54
C VAL A 55 -8.75 9.64 -21.81
N VAL A 56 -7.78 10.41 -22.29
CA VAL A 56 -6.47 10.60 -21.63
C VAL A 56 -6.21 12.09 -21.47
N ILE A 57 -5.87 12.51 -20.26
CA ILE A 57 -5.46 13.87 -19.90
C ILE A 57 -4.01 13.82 -19.46
N THR A 58 -3.14 14.49 -20.19
CA THR A 58 -1.70 14.58 -19.89
C THR A 58 -1.38 15.72 -18.92
N ALA A 59 -0.17 15.75 -18.40
CA ALA A 59 0.29 16.74 -17.42
C ALA A 59 0.17 18.19 -17.88
N ASP A 60 0.29 18.45 -19.19
CA ASP A 60 0.13 19.77 -19.81
C ASP A 60 -1.36 20.15 -20.04
N GLY A 61 -2.30 19.28 -19.62
CA GLY A 61 -3.73 19.47 -19.77
C GLY A 61 -4.26 19.07 -21.16
N THR A 62 -3.43 18.52 -22.05
CA THR A 62 -3.89 18.04 -23.35
C THR A 62 -4.83 16.86 -23.15
N THR A 63 -6.02 16.96 -23.77
CA THR A 63 -7.03 15.90 -23.73
C THR A 63 -7.10 15.18 -25.07
N SER A 64 -6.99 13.88 -25.05
CA SER A 64 -7.12 13.02 -26.24
C SER A 64 -8.15 11.92 -26.01
N ARG A 65 -8.82 11.51 -27.10
CA ARG A 65 -9.72 10.33 -27.10
C ARG A 65 -9.01 9.15 -27.74
N ARG A 66 -9.30 7.95 -27.20
CA ARG A 66 -8.81 6.70 -27.77
C ARG A 66 -9.90 5.64 -27.78
N PRO A 67 -9.82 4.63 -28.65
CA PRO A 67 -10.65 3.44 -28.54
C PRO A 67 -10.45 2.81 -27.17
N GLY A 68 -11.54 2.63 -26.43
CA GLY A 68 -11.47 2.11 -25.08
C GLY A 68 -12.81 1.53 -24.63
N ARG A 69 -12.85 1.00 -23.44
CA ARG A 69 -14.04 0.40 -22.85
C ARG A 69 -14.66 1.36 -21.84
N PRO A 70 -15.97 1.67 -21.93
CA PRO A 70 -16.68 2.45 -20.93
C PRO A 70 -16.60 1.83 -19.53
N VAL A 71 -16.96 2.62 -18.52
CA VAL A 71 -17.19 2.13 -17.15
C VAL A 71 -18.68 1.95 -16.91
N GLU A 72 -19.03 1.23 -15.84
CA GLU A 72 -20.40 1.05 -15.41
C GLU A 72 -20.88 2.27 -14.61
N GLU A 73 -22.19 2.40 -14.50
CA GLU A 73 -22.78 3.43 -13.64
C GLU A 73 -22.39 3.16 -12.18
N GLY A 74 -21.95 4.21 -11.50
CA GLY A 74 -21.49 4.11 -10.12
C GLY A 74 -19.98 3.84 -9.95
N ASP A 75 -19.24 3.48 -11.00
CA ASP A 75 -17.79 3.39 -10.93
C ASP A 75 -17.17 4.78 -10.68
N ALA A 76 -16.27 4.87 -9.71
CA ALA A 76 -15.62 6.12 -9.31
C ALA A 76 -14.18 6.20 -9.79
N VAL A 77 -13.43 5.12 -9.60
CA VAL A 77 -12.02 5.06 -9.97
C VAL A 77 -11.62 3.65 -10.42
N VAL A 78 -10.64 3.59 -11.31
CA VAL A 78 -9.92 2.35 -11.67
C VAL A 78 -8.47 2.52 -11.25
N VAL A 79 -8.06 1.86 -10.16
CA VAL A 79 -6.70 2.02 -9.62
C VAL A 79 -5.79 0.92 -10.15
N PRO A 80 -4.68 1.27 -10.83
CA PRO A 80 -3.74 0.27 -11.33
C PRO A 80 -3.00 -0.44 -10.20
N THR A 81 -2.85 -1.76 -10.31
CA THR A 81 -1.98 -2.55 -9.44
C THR A 81 -1.05 -3.42 -10.27
N SER A 82 0.15 -3.68 -9.77
CA SER A 82 1.03 -4.69 -10.35
C SER A 82 0.46 -6.07 -9.99
N GLY A 83 -0.17 -6.73 -10.94
CA GLY A 83 -0.60 -8.12 -10.76
C GLY A 83 0.58 -9.05 -10.44
N SER A 84 0.30 -10.20 -9.81
CA SER A 84 1.30 -11.24 -9.54
C SER A 84 1.99 -11.76 -10.80
N THR A 85 1.38 -11.59 -11.97
CA THR A 85 1.90 -11.95 -13.29
C THR A 85 2.76 -10.86 -13.93
N GLY A 86 2.93 -9.70 -13.25
CA GLY A 86 3.64 -8.54 -13.81
C GLY A 86 2.79 -7.65 -14.72
N GLU A 87 1.61 -8.11 -15.15
CA GLU A 87 0.68 -7.32 -15.95
C GLU A 87 -0.19 -6.41 -15.08
N PRO A 88 -0.44 -5.15 -15.49
CA PRO A 88 -1.30 -4.25 -14.74
C PRO A 88 -2.73 -4.78 -14.63
N LYS A 89 -3.26 -4.81 -13.40
CA LYS A 89 -4.69 -4.99 -13.13
C LYS A 89 -5.28 -3.64 -12.74
N GLY A 90 -6.53 -3.39 -13.13
CA GLY A 90 -7.26 -2.21 -12.69
C GLY A 90 -8.30 -2.61 -11.66
N VAL A 91 -8.16 -2.13 -10.44
CA VAL A 91 -9.16 -2.31 -9.37
C VAL A 91 -10.27 -1.29 -9.57
N VAL A 92 -11.49 -1.74 -9.79
CA VAL A 92 -12.66 -0.86 -9.98
C VAL A 92 -13.33 -0.64 -8.62
N LEU A 93 -13.32 0.61 -8.15
CA LEU A 93 -14.01 1.03 -6.93
C LEU A 93 -15.20 1.90 -7.31
N THR A 94 -16.35 1.60 -6.72
CA THR A 94 -17.58 2.40 -6.90
C THR A 94 -17.59 3.61 -5.97
N HIS A 95 -18.46 4.59 -6.24
CA HIS A 95 -18.70 5.72 -5.33
C HIS A 95 -19.13 5.24 -3.94
N ASP A 96 -19.96 4.21 -3.86
CA ASP A 96 -20.43 3.65 -2.59
C ASP A 96 -19.27 3.00 -1.82
N ALA A 97 -18.37 2.25 -2.51
CA ALA A 97 -17.21 1.65 -1.89
C ALA A 97 -16.21 2.71 -1.38
N VAL A 98 -15.99 3.76 -2.18
CA VAL A 98 -15.15 4.90 -1.78
C VAL A 98 -15.74 5.64 -0.58
N ALA A 99 -17.06 5.85 -0.57
CA ALA A 99 -17.75 6.51 0.54
C ALA A 99 -17.69 5.66 1.82
N ALA A 100 -17.97 4.36 1.72
CA ALA A 100 -17.88 3.44 2.85
C ALA A 100 -16.46 3.43 3.47
N SER A 101 -15.42 3.34 2.63
CA SER A 101 -14.02 3.40 3.08
C SER A 101 -13.69 4.75 3.75
N ALA A 102 -14.13 5.87 3.16
CA ALA A 102 -13.88 7.20 3.71
C ALA A 102 -14.52 7.40 5.09
N LEU A 103 -15.77 6.98 5.23
CA LEU A 103 -16.54 7.11 6.48
C LEU A 103 -15.99 6.20 7.58
N ALA A 104 -15.64 4.95 7.26
CA ALA A 104 -15.04 4.02 8.21
C ALA A 104 -13.71 4.55 8.78
N VAL A 105 -12.86 5.13 7.92
CA VAL A 105 -11.60 5.77 8.35
C VAL A 105 -11.87 6.99 9.22
N HIS A 106 -12.84 7.84 8.85
CA HIS A 106 -13.21 9.01 9.66
C HIS A 106 -13.68 8.63 11.06
N GLN A 107 -14.55 7.64 11.14
CA GLN A 107 -15.06 7.13 12.40
C GLN A 107 -13.93 6.51 13.25
N GLY A 108 -13.09 5.66 12.63
CA GLY A 108 -12.00 4.98 13.33
C GLY A 108 -10.94 5.93 13.91
N LEU A 109 -10.76 7.12 13.31
CA LEU A 109 -9.81 8.14 13.77
C LEU A 109 -10.48 9.33 14.48
N GLY A 110 -11.81 9.35 14.61
CA GLY A 110 -12.53 10.46 15.22
C GLY A 110 -12.36 11.79 14.46
N ILE A 111 -12.35 11.75 13.12
CA ILE A 111 -12.10 12.93 12.28
C ILE A 111 -13.31 13.89 12.35
N ASP A 112 -13.02 15.14 12.69
CA ASP A 112 -13.94 16.27 12.59
C ASP A 112 -13.50 17.18 11.42
N PRO A 113 -14.29 17.28 10.33
CA PRO A 113 -13.93 18.11 9.17
C PRO A 113 -13.74 19.61 9.49
N ALA A 114 -14.33 20.10 10.58
CA ALA A 114 -14.19 21.50 10.99
C ALA A 114 -12.84 21.79 11.67
N ARG A 115 -12.20 20.77 12.25
CA ARG A 115 -10.96 20.89 13.04
C ARG A 115 -9.76 20.26 12.36
N HIS A 116 -9.97 19.15 11.65
CA HIS A 116 -8.89 18.35 11.12
C HIS A 116 -8.64 18.64 9.63
N ARG A 117 -7.39 18.49 9.23
CA ARG A 117 -6.93 18.66 7.85
C ARG A 117 -5.98 17.53 7.49
N TRP A 118 -6.26 16.86 6.39
CA TRP A 118 -5.39 15.82 5.85
C TRP A 118 -4.25 16.38 5.01
N LEU A 119 -3.12 15.71 5.04
CA LEU A 119 -2.02 15.86 4.10
C LEU A 119 -1.91 14.59 3.24
N SER A 120 -2.09 14.72 1.92
CA SER A 120 -1.75 13.71 0.93
C SER A 120 -0.37 14.00 0.36
N CYS A 121 0.65 13.25 0.79
CA CYS A 121 2.02 13.41 0.35
C CYS A 121 2.61 12.11 -0.25
N LEU A 122 1.77 11.13 -0.52
CA LEU A 122 2.12 9.92 -1.26
C LEU A 122 1.63 10.04 -2.71
N PRO A 123 2.23 9.26 -3.65
CA PRO A 123 1.86 9.35 -5.05
C PRO A 123 0.37 9.08 -5.30
N LEU A 124 -0.30 9.95 -6.02
CA LEU A 124 -1.73 9.89 -6.30
C LEU A 124 -2.13 8.79 -7.27
N ALA A 125 -1.18 8.23 -8.00
CA ALA A 125 -1.42 7.04 -8.83
C ALA A 125 -1.57 5.75 -8.00
N HIS A 126 -1.31 5.81 -6.70
CA HIS A 126 -1.46 4.70 -5.77
C HIS A 126 -2.57 5.00 -4.77
N VAL A 127 -3.28 3.93 -4.35
CA VAL A 127 -4.41 4.07 -3.43
C VAL A 127 -4.06 4.82 -2.14
N ALA A 128 -2.84 4.69 -1.64
CA ALA A 128 -2.42 5.36 -0.40
C ALA A 128 -2.47 6.90 -0.46
N GLY A 129 -2.08 7.49 -1.60
CA GLY A 129 -2.20 8.94 -1.83
C GLY A 129 -3.60 9.33 -2.30
N LEU A 130 -4.15 8.56 -3.26
CA LEU A 130 -5.45 8.81 -3.85
C LEU A 130 -6.59 8.78 -2.82
N ALA A 131 -6.56 7.81 -1.90
CA ALA A 131 -7.60 7.65 -0.88
C ALA A 131 -7.73 8.86 0.04
N VAL A 132 -6.64 9.58 0.33
CA VAL A 132 -6.70 10.81 1.12
C VAL A 132 -7.49 11.91 0.39
N VAL A 133 -7.26 12.05 -0.93
CA VAL A 133 -7.98 13.02 -1.76
C VAL A 133 -9.46 12.63 -1.89
N MET A 134 -9.74 11.35 -2.21
CA MET A 134 -11.12 10.85 -2.31
C MET A 134 -11.88 11.04 -1.01
N ARG A 135 -11.24 10.76 0.14
CA ARG A 135 -11.80 10.95 1.48
C ARG A 135 -12.19 12.40 1.72
N GLY A 136 -11.31 13.35 1.39
CA GLY A 136 -11.62 14.77 1.51
C GLY A 136 -12.82 15.20 0.66
N LEU A 137 -12.92 14.68 -0.58
CA LEU A 137 -14.06 14.96 -1.47
C LEU A 137 -15.39 14.39 -0.93
N VAL A 138 -15.35 13.19 -0.35
CA VAL A 138 -16.55 12.52 0.20
C VAL A 138 -17.02 13.18 1.49
N THR A 139 -16.09 13.51 2.40
CA THR A 139 -16.41 13.91 3.77
C THR A 139 -16.39 15.43 3.99
N GLY A 140 -15.90 16.19 3.01
CA GLY A 140 -15.72 17.63 3.15
C GLY A 140 -14.51 18.03 4.02
N THR A 141 -13.70 17.07 4.47
CA THR A 141 -12.49 17.37 5.25
C THR A 141 -11.44 18.03 4.35
N PRO A 142 -10.86 19.18 4.74
CA PRO A 142 -9.81 19.82 3.97
C PRO A 142 -8.60 18.91 3.75
N VAL A 143 -8.05 18.92 2.54
CA VAL A 143 -6.84 18.16 2.17
C VAL A 143 -5.81 19.09 1.58
N VAL A 144 -4.58 19.01 2.08
CA VAL A 144 -3.39 19.57 1.43
C VAL A 144 -2.77 18.47 0.57
N VAL A 145 -2.50 18.77 -0.69
CA VAL A 145 -2.02 17.75 -1.63
C VAL A 145 -0.62 18.11 -2.12
N HIS A 146 0.36 17.20 -1.95
CA HIS A 146 1.75 17.39 -2.36
C HIS A 146 2.19 16.46 -3.49
N GLY A 147 1.39 15.43 -3.85
CA GLY A 147 1.67 14.46 -4.92
C GLY A 147 2.95 13.63 -4.78
N ARG A 148 3.87 14.04 -3.94
CA ARG A 148 5.11 13.31 -3.62
C ARG A 148 5.57 13.62 -2.20
N PHE A 149 6.35 12.71 -1.65
CA PHE A 149 6.96 12.89 -0.34
C PHE A 149 8.22 13.77 -0.43
N ASP A 150 8.23 14.82 0.37
CA ASP A 150 9.40 15.63 0.72
C ASP A 150 9.31 15.95 2.22
N ALA A 151 10.33 15.58 2.99
CA ALA A 151 10.26 15.67 4.46
C ALA A 151 10.07 17.11 4.94
N SER A 152 10.78 18.06 4.38
CA SER A 152 10.68 19.48 4.77
C SER A 152 9.32 20.08 4.42
N ALA A 153 8.77 19.73 3.25
CA ALA A 153 7.44 20.16 2.83
C ALA A 153 6.33 19.54 3.71
N VAL A 154 6.48 18.27 4.10
CA VAL A 154 5.55 17.57 5.01
C VAL A 154 5.53 18.26 6.37
N GLU A 155 6.68 18.55 6.97
CA GLU A 155 6.76 19.26 8.25
C GLU A 155 6.25 20.71 8.15
N ALA A 156 6.53 21.39 7.04
CA ALA A 156 5.98 22.72 6.80
C ALA A 156 4.45 22.71 6.71
N ALA A 157 3.85 21.70 6.06
CA ALA A 157 2.40 21.54 5.99
C ALA A 157 1.79 21.27 7.38
N ALA A 158 2.45 20.47 8.23
CA ALA A 158 2.02 20.26 9.61
C ALA A 158 2.02 21.58 10.41
N ARG A 159 3.11 22.35 10.33
CA ARG A 159 3.19 23.67 10.97
C ARG A 159 2.17 24.68 10.41
N ALA A 160 1.70 24.48 9.18
CA ALA A 160 0.63 25.26 8.54
C ALA A 160 -0.78 24.74 8.85
N GLY A 161 -0.91 23.73 9.72
CA GLY A 161 -2.18 23.24 10.25
C GLY A 161 -2.69 21.94 9.61
N ALA A 162 -1.87 21.18 8.88
CA ALA A 162 -2.20 19.79 8.57
C ALA A 162 -2.08 18.95 9.85
N THR A 163 -3.15 18.27 10.22
CA THR A 163 -3.25 17.51 11.48
C THR A 163 -3.07 16.02 11.29
N HIS A 164 -3.39 15.50 10.09
CA HIS A 164 -3.36 14.08 9.77
C HIS A 164 -2.57 13.82 8.49
N ALA A 165 -1.81 12.73 8.45
CA ALA A 165 -1.10 12.30 7.25
C ALA A 165 -1.14 10.78 7.07
N SER A 166 -1.05 10.31 5.81
CA SER A 166 -0.79 8.91 5.50
C SER A 166 0.63 8.76 4.99
N LEU A 167 1.41 7.84 5.58
CA LEU A 167 2.81 7.64 5.26
C LEU A 167 3.13 6.14 5.08
N VAL A 168 4.27 5.88 4.47
CA VAL A 168 4.91 4.56 4.50
C VAL A 168 5.99 4.56 5.60
N PRO A 169 6.40 3.40 6.15
CA PRO A 169 7.38 3.35 7.25
C PRO A 169 8.69 4.09 6.97
N THR A 170 9.20 4.01 5.72
CA THR A 170 10.42 4.70 5.31
C THR A 170 10.29 6.23 5.27
N ALA A 171 9.08 6.75 5.11
CA ALA A 171 8.80 8.19 5.15
C ALA A 171 8.64 8.67 6.60
N LEU A 172 8.00 7.87 7.47
CA LEU A 172 7.84 8.18 8.89
C LEU A 172 9.19 8.45 9.57
N GLY A 173 10.22 7.64 9.34
CA GLY A 173 11.56 7.80 9.92
C GLY A 173 12.33 9.04 9.44
N ARG A 174 11.74 9.87 8.56
CA ARG A 174 12.38 11.06 7.97
C ARG A 174 11.76 12.38 8.38
N ILE A 175 10.75 12.35 9.23
CA ILE A 175 10.03 13.53 9.72
C ILE A 175 9.90 13.52 11.24
N ASP A 176 9.62 14.66 11.81
CA ASP A 176 9.16 14.77 13.19
C ASP A 176 7.66 14.44 13.28
N ALA A 177 7.35 13.21 13.69
CA ALA A 177 5.97 12.75 13.83
C ALA A 177 5.15 13.55 14.85
N SER A 178 5.78 14.18 15.84
CA SER A 178 5.11 14.95 16.90
C SER A 178 4.39 16.21 16.39
N LEU A 179 4.68 16.61 15.14
CA LEU A 179 4.02 17.74 14.49
C LEU A 179 2.57 17.45 14.06
N PHE A 180 2.17 16.18 14.04
CA PHE A 180 0.82 15.75 13.64
C PHE A 180 0.01 15.27 14.84
N GLU A 181 -1.30 15.42 14.76
CA GLU A 181 -2.21 14.81 15.74
C GLU A 181 -2.30 13.29 15.53
N CYS A 182 -2.31 12.86 14.27
CA CYS A 182 -2.31 11.45 13.91
C CYS A 182 -1.60 11.18 12.57
N ILE A 183 -0.80 10.13 12.53
CA ILE A 183 -0.20 9.60 11.30
C ILE A 183 -0.65 8.16 11.10
N VAL A 184 -1.20 7.88 9.92
CA VAL A 184 -1.54 6.52 9.47
C VAL A 184 -0.35 5.95 8.71
N VAL A 185 0.23 4.85 9.18
CA VAL A 185 1.36 4.17 8.53
C VAL A 185 0.93 2.86 7.94
N GLY A 186 1.19 2.66 6.64
CA GLY A 186 0.81 1.44 5.94
C GLY A 186 1.65 1.14 4.71
N GLY A 187 1.20 0.17 3.92
CA GLY A 187 1.86 -0.25 2.68
C GLY A 187 2.95 -1.31 2.85
N SER A 188 3.50 -1.48 4.03
CA SER A 188 4.38 -2.58 4.45
C SER A 188 4.29 -2.76 5.96
N ALA A 189 4.92 -3.79 6.52
CA ALA A 189 4.98 -4.00 7.97
C ALA A 189 5.50 -2.74 8.68
N PRO A 190 4.78 -2.22 9.69
CA PRO A 190 5.20 -1.04 10.45
C PRO A 190 6.40 -1.38 11.34
N PRO A 191 7.19 -0.39 11.79
CA PRO A 191 8.15 -0.58 12.87
C PRO A 191 7.48 -1.11 14.15
N ALA A 192 8.23 -1.89 14.95
CA ALA A 192 7.72 -2.44 16.21
C ALA A 192 7.36 -1.32 17.23
N ASP A 193 8.17 -0.25 17.25
CA ASP A 193 7.98 0.88 18.15
C ASP A 193 7.43 2.08 17.35
N LEU A 194 6.11 2.23 17.36
CA LEU A 194 5.46 3.41 16.78
C LEU A 194 5.29 4.51 17.83
N PRO A 195 5.48 5.79 17.45
CA PRO A 195 5.08 6.90 18.30
C PRO A 195 3.59 6.83 18.68
N PRO A 196 3.17 7.35 19.85
CA PRO A 196 1.80 7.18 20.36
C PRO A 196 0.71 7.83 19.49
N ASN A 197 1.08 8.75 18.60
CA ASN A 197 0.19 9.37 17.62
C ASN A 197 0.29 8.73 16.21
N VAL A 198 0.87 7.55 16.10
CA VAL A 198 0.99 6.82 14.84
C VAL A 198 0.22 5.51 14.96
N VAL A 199 -0.66 5.24 13.99
CA VAL A 199 -1.44 4.00 13.92
C VAL A 199 -1.02 3.16 12.72
N ALA A 200 -0.87 1.86 12.92
CA ALA A 200 -0.59 0.93 11.85
C ALA A 200 -1.85 0.60 11.04
N SER A 201 -1.75 0.64 9.73
CA SER A 201 -2.87 0.43 8.82
C SER A 201 -2.70 -0.86 8.02
N TYR A 202 -3.69 -1.73 8.08
CA TYR A 202 -3.86 -2.79 7.09
C TYR A 202 -4.78 -2.29 5.98
N ALA A 203 -4.26 -2.27 4.76
CA ALA A 203 -4.93 -1.68 3.60
C ALA A 203 -4.52 -2.39 2.31
N MET A 204 -5.41 -2.40 1.35
CA MET A 204 -5.12 -2.88 0.00
C MET A 204 -5.87 -2.02 -1.04
N THR A 205 -5.47 -2.11 -2.30
CA THR A 205 -6.13 -1.33 -3.37
C THR A 205 -7.58 -1.78 -3.54
N GLU A 206 -7.84 -3.05 -3.37
CA GLU A 206 -9.15 -3.69 -3.49
C GLU A 206 -10.16 -3.24 -2.42
N THR A 207 -9.71 -2.55 -1.38
CA THR A 207 -10.55 -1.97 -0.32
C THR A 207 -10.63 -0.44 -0.37
N GLY A 208 -10.00 0.17 -1.38
CA GLY A 208 -9.95 1.62 -1.57
C GLY A 208 -9.10 2.36 -0.53
N SER A 209 -8.83 1.80 0.63
CA SER A 209 -8.00 2.33 1.71
C SER A 209 -7.82 1.30 2.84
N THR A 210 -7.65 1.79 4.06
CA THR A 210 -7.53 1.04 5.31
C THR A 210 -8.79 0.26 5.65
N VAL A 211 -8.61 -0.94 6.15
CA VAL A 211 -9.67 -1.82 6.69
C VAL A 211 -9.47 -2.16 8.16
N ALA A 212 -8.25 -1.99 8.70
CA ALA A 212 -7.99 -2.15 10.12
C ALA A 212 -6.91 -1.17 10.59
N TYR A 213 -7.04 -0.66 11.81
CA TYR A 213 -6.01 0.06 12.53
C TYR A 213 -5.50 -0.80 13.68
N ASP A 214 -4.16 -0.95 13.77
CA ASP A 214 -3.49 -1.78 14.79
C ASP A 214 -4.09 -3.20 14.90
N GLY A 215 -4.54 -3.73 13.75
CA GLY A 215 -5.21 -5.02 13.64
C GLY A 215 -6.71 -5.02 13.97
N VAL A 216 -7.26 -3.93 14.51
CA VAL A 216 -8.69 -3.82 14.83
C VAL A 216 -9.45 -3.41 13.57
N PRO A 217 -10.44 -4.20 13.11
CA PRO A 217 -11.22 -3.89 11.91
C PRO A 217 -12.02 -2.60 12.09
N LEU A 218 -12.10 -1.83 11.02
CA LEU A 218 -12.94 -0.62 10.97
C LEU A 218 -14.43 -0.98 10.86
N ASP A 219 -15.29 -0.02 11.15
CA ASP A 219 -16.73 -0.21 11.03
C ASP A 219 -17.15 -0.67 9.63
N GLY A 220 -18.03 -1.66 9.59
CA GLY A 220 -18.47 -2.30 8.34
C GLY A 220 -17.46 -3.28 7.72
N VAL A 221 -16.29 -3.48 8.31
CA VAL A 221 -15.31 -4.50 7.86
C VAL A 221 -15.50 -5.79 8.64
N GLU A 222 -15.70 -6.87 7.93
CA GLU A 222 -15.66 -8.22 8.48
C GLU A 222 -14.35 -8.90 8.11
N LEU A 223 -13.72 -9.53 9.08
CA LEU A 223 -12.48 -10.30 8.94
C LEU A 223 -12.71 -11.76 9.30
N ARG A 224 -12.14 -12.67 8.51
CA ARG A 224 -11.98 -14.08 8.89
C ARG A 224 -10.63 -14.60 8.39
N VAL A 225 -10.17 -15.68 9.00
CA VAL A 225 -9.00 -16.40 8.53
C VAL A 225 -9.42 -17.82 8.17
N VAL A 226 -9.18 -18.24 6.93
CA VAL A 226 -9.50 -19.56 6.41
C VAL A 226 -8.22 -20.18 5.87
N ASP A 227 -7.85 -21.34 6.38
CA ASP A 227 -6.61 -22.06 6.02
C ASP A 227 -5.35 -21.18 6.14
N GLY A 228 -5.37 -20.23 7.10
CA GLY A 228 -4.30 -19.29 7.35
C GLY A 228 -4.29 -18.04 6.44
N GLU A 229 -5.24 -17.92 5.50
CA GLU A 229 -5.39 -16.75 4.65
C GLU A 229 -6.44 -15.79 5.23
N VAL A 230 -6.08 -14.49 5.29
CA VAL A 230 -6.99 -13.41 5.66
C VAL A 230 -7.99 -13.18 4.54
N GLN A 231 -9.28 -13.15 4.90
CA GLN A 231 -10.36 -12.80 3.99
C GLN A 231 -11.14 -11.61 4.53
N LEU A 232 -11.60 -10.75 3.62
CA LEU A 232 -12.32 -9.52 3.91
C LEU A 232 -13.73 -9.56 3.33
N ARG A 233 -14.70 -8.99 4.06
CA ARG A 233 -16.02 -8.64 3.53
C ARG A 233 -16.42 -7.27 4.05
N GLY A 234 -17.10 -6.48 3.20
CA GLY A 234 -17.59 -5.17 3.58
C GLY A 234 -17.97 -4.31 2.37
N PRO A 235 -18.63 -3.18 2.59
CA PRO A 235 -19.12 -2.31 1.53
C PRO A 235 -18.01 -1.56 0.79
N MET A 236 -16.78 -1.52 1.33
CA MET A 236 -15.63 -0.84 0.74
C MET A 236 -14.89 -1.68 -0.31
N LEU A 237 -15.27 -2.94 -0.52
CA LEU A 237 -14.59 -3.82 -1.46
C LEU A 237 -14.79 -3.38 -2.92
N LEU A 238 -13.79 -3.67 -3.74
CA LEU A 238 -13.87 -3.48 -5.19
C LEU A 238 -15.12 -4.14 -5.78
N ARG A 239 -15.66 -3.53 -6.84
CA ARG A 239 -16.71 -4.16 -7.63
C ARG A 239 -16.18 -5.38 -8.37
N ALA A 240 -15.11 -5.20 -9.11
CA ALA A 240 -14.39 -6.21 -9.88
C ALA A 240 -13.02 -5.66 -10.32
N TYR A 241 -12.19 -6.47 -10.96
CA TYR A 241 -11.09 -5.95 -11.75
C TYR A 241 -11.59 -5.42 -13.11
N ARG A 242 -10.79 -4.57 -13.74
CA ARG A 242 -11.14 -3.94 -15.02
C ARG A 242 -11.38 -4.95 -16.15
N ASP A 243 -10.78 -6.12 -16.09
CA ASP A 243 -11.01 -7.21 -17.05
C ASP A 243 -12.35 -7.96 -16.83
N GLY A 244 -13.11 -7.60 -15.80
CA GLY A 244 -14.38 -8.19 -15.45
C GLY A 244 -14.27 -9.32 -14.42
N THR A 245 -13.08 -9.73 -14.02
CA THR A 245 -12.89 -10.75 -12.99
C THR A 245 -13.31 -10.21 -11.62
N ASP A 246 -14.25 -10.85 -10.97
CA ASP A 246 -14.57 -10.62 -9.56
C ASP A 246 -13.75 -11.60 -8.70
N PRO A 247 -12.82 -11.09 -7.85
CA PRO A 247 -12.02 -11.97 -7.00
C PRO A 247 -12.77 -12.46 -5.76
N LYS A 248 -13.96 -11.94 -5.47
CA LYS A 248 -14.75 -12.37 -4.32
C LYS A 248 -15.36 -13.74 -4.55
N GLY A 249 -15.43 -14.55 -3.50
CA GLY A 249 -16.21 -15.80 -3.50
C GLY A 249 -17.71 -15.54 -3.65
N ALA A 250 -18.47 -16.58 -3.91
CA ALA A 250 -19.93 -16.50 -4.03
C ALA A 250 -20.62 -16.01 -2.73
N ASP A 251 -19.93 -16.12 -1.59
CA ASP A 251 -20.33 -15.63 -0.27
C ASP A 251 -19.92 -14.18 0.01
N GLY A 252 -19.33 -13.50 -0.98
CA GLY A 252 -18.91 -12.10 -0.92
C GLY A 252 -17.58 -11.85 -0.20
N TRP A 253 -16.87 -12.91 0.22
CA TRP A 253 -15.56 -12.77 0.84
C TRP A 253 -14.44 -12.62 -0.20
N LEU A 254 -13.58 -11.65 0.03
CA LEU A 254 -12.38 -11.40 -0.77
C LEU A 254 -11.18 -12.10 -0.12
N PRO A 255 -10.58 -13.12 -0.76
CA PRO A 255 -9.28 -13.64 -0.36
C PRO A 255 -8.21 -12.58 -0.67
N THR A 256 -7.38 -12.27 0.35
CA THR A 256 -6.43 -11.15 0.24
C THR A 256 -5.07 -11.56 -0.33
N GLY A 257 -4.76 -12.85 -0.30
CA GLY A 257 -3.42 -13.39 -0.52
C GLY A 257 -2.45 -13.07 0.62
N ASP A 258 -2.94 -12.54 1.75
CA ASP A 258 -2.15 -12.33 2.96
C ASP A 258 -2.44 -13.45 3.96
N ALA A 259 -1.40 -13.98 4.57
CA ALA A 259 -1.52 -14.89 5.69
C ALA A 259 -1.60 -14.13 7.00
N GLY A 260 -2.41 -14.64 7.93
CA GLY A 260 -2.56 -14.02 9.23
C GLY A 260 -3.36 -14.88 10.20
N GLU A 261 -3.57 -14.33 11.38
CA GLU A 261 -4.38 -14.92 12.45
C GLU A 261 -5.21 -13.85 13.13
N LEU A 262 -6.31 -14.24 13.73
CA LEU A 262 -7.09 -13.41 14.63
C LEU A 262 -6.83 -13.92 16.06
N ASP A 263 -6.47 -13.03 16.97
CA ASP A 263 -6.36 -13.37 18.37
C ASP A 263 -7.74 -13.52 19.04
N ALA A 264 -7.76 -13.80 20.36
CA ALA A 264 -8.99 -14.01 21.12
C ALA A 264 -9.91 -12.78 21.17
N ASP A 265 -9.36 -11.60 20.97
CA ASP A 265 -10.09 -10.33 20.95
C ASP A 265 -10.48 -9.91 19.51
N GLY A 266 -10.16 -10.75 18.51
CA GLY A 266 -10.45 -10.50 17.10
C GLY A 266 -9.47 -9.53 16.42
N VAL A 267 -8.32 -9.26 17.04
CA VAL A 267 -7.28 -8.42 16.48
C VAL A 267 -6.48 -9.19 15.42
N LEU A 268 -6.38 -8.63 14.24
CA LEU A 268 -5.67 -9.22 13.10
C LEU A 268 -4.16 -9.06 13.26
N ARG A 269 -3.43 -10.17 13.12
CA ARG A 269 -1.99 -10.20 12.92
C ARG A 269 -1.66 -10.72 11.54
N VAL A 270 -1.09 -9.87 10.70
CA VAL A 270 -0.66 -10.24 9.34
C VAL A 270 0.77 -10.75 9.38
N HIS A 271 0.99 -11.97 8.88
CA HIS A 271 2.33 -12.60 8.82
C HIS A 271 3.07 -12.26 7.52
N GLY A 272 2.36 -11.95 6.45
CA GLY A 272 2.90 -11.63 5.13
C GLY A 272 2.09 -12.22 3.98
N ARG A 273 2.63 -12.17 2.77
CA ARG A 273 1.98 -12.74 1.58
C ARG A 273 2.06 -14.27 1.60
N THR A 274 0.96 -14.95 1.28
CA THR A 274 0.92 -16.43 1.18
C THR A 274 1.91 -16.95 0.13
N GLY A 275 2.11 -16.19 -0.96
CA GLY A 275 3.09 -16.52 -2.01
C GLY A 275 4.55 -16.27 -1.64
N ASP A 276 4.82 -15.55 -0.55
CA ASP A 276 6.19 -15.25 -0.09
C ASP A 276 6.68 -16.24 0.99
N VAL A 277 5.80 -17.13 1.47
CA VAL A 277 6.15 -18.08 2.53
C VAL A 277 7.30 -19.01 2.09
N ILE A 278 8.31 -19.14 2.93
CA ILE A 278 9.44 -20.04 2.71
C ILE A 278 9.15 -21.36 3.43
N VAL A 279 9.05 -22.45 2.68
CA VAL A 279 8.87 -23.79 3.27
C VAL A 279 10.25 -24.45 3.40
N THR A 280 10.76 -24.55 4.62
CA THR A 280 12.07 -25.11 4.94
C THR A 280 11.95 -26.31 5.89
N GLY A 281 12.29 -27.50 5.42
CA GLY A 281 12.17 -28.72 6.22
C GLY A 281 10.75 -29.03 6.70
N GLY A 282 9.72 -28.62 5.96
CA GLY A 282 8.31 -28.76 6.32
C GLY A 282 7.75 -27.64 7.17
N GLU A 283 8.59 -26.74 7.68
CA GLU A 283 8.22 -25.58 8.49
C GLU A 283 7.96 -24.35 7.61
N LYS A 284 6.94 -23.54 7.97
CA LYS A 284 6.63 -22.27 7.32
C LYS A 284 7.41 -21.13 7.95
N VAL A 285 8.18 -20.40 7.16
CA VAL A 285 8.90 -19.21 7.57
C VAL A 285 8.33 -17.99 6.84
N TRP A 286 7.86 -17.05 7.59
CA TRP A 286 7.40 -15.77 7.07
C TRP A 286 8.58 -14.80 6.96
N PRO A 287 8.92 -14.31 5.76
CA PRO A 287 10.04 -13.39 5.57
C PRO A 287 10.00 -12.18 6.49
N VAL A 288 8.81 -11.60 6.68
CA VAL A 288 8.62 -10.39 7.49
C VAL A 288 9.08 -10.59 8.94
N ALA A 289 8.75 -11.74 9.56
CA ALA A 289 9.15 -12.02 10.93
C ALA A 289 10.69 -12.09 11.09
N VAL A 290 11.37 -12.67 10.10
CA VAL A 290 12.86 -12.72 10.09
C VAL A 290 13.44 -11.33 9.81
N GLU A 291 12.85 -10.56 8.87
CA GLU A 291 13.26 -9.19 8.59
C GLU A 291 13.15 -8.29 9.82
N GLU A 292 12.08 -8.40 10.58
CA GLU A 292 11.86 -7.66 11.84
C GLU A 292 12.93 -8.00 12.88
N ALA A 293 13.19 -9.30 13.08
CA ALA A 293 14.22 -9.74 14.02
C ALA A 293 15.63 -9.27 13.62
N LEU A 294 15.92 -9.13 12.33
CA LEU A 294 17.22 -8.68 11.84
C LEU A 294 17.36 -7.15 11.80
N ARG A 295 16.28 -6.41 11.63
CA ARG A 295 16.28 -4.94 11.45
C ARG A 295 16.84 -4.18 12.64
N VAL A 296 16.78 -4.77 13.84
CA VAL A 296 17.31 -4.16 15.07
C VAL A 296 18.85 -4.21 15.18
N ALA A 297 19.53 -4.90 14.26
CA ALA A 297 20.98 -4.97 14.27
C ALA A 297 21.63 -3.64 13.83
N PRO A 298 22.55 -3.06 14.62
CA PRO A 298 23.16 -1.76 14.31
C PRO A 298 23.99 -1.75 13.01
N GLY A 299 24.38 -2.92 12.50
CA GLY A 299 25.15 -3.05 11.25
C GLY A 299 24.29 -3.18 9.98
N ILE A 300 22.95 -3.07 10.09
CA ILE A 300 22.02 -3.25 8.97
C ILE A 300 21.33 -1.91 8.65
N ALA A 301 21.52 -1.42 7.42
CA ALA A 301 20.79 -0.27 6.90
C ALA A 301 19.42 -0.68 6.29
N ASP A 302 19.38 -1.85 5.63
CA ASP A 302 18.16 -2.41 5.04
C ASP A 302 18.27 -3.93 4.96
N VAL A 303 17.12 -4.62 5.05
CA VAL A 303 17.05 -6.07 5.01
C VAL A 303 15.80 -6.56 4.31
N ALA A 304 15.96 -7.59 3.50
CA ALA A 304 14.88 -8.41 2.96
C ALA A 304 15.23 -9.89 3.11
N VAL A 305 14.21 -10.73 3.22
CA VAL A 305 14.37 -12.17 3.34
C VAL A 305 13.62 -12.86 2.21
N ALA A 306 14.25 -13.84 1.57
CA ALA A 306 13.66 -14.65 0.51
C ALA A 306 14.04 -16.13 0.68
N GLY A 307 13.26 -16.99 0.03
CA GLY A 307 13.60 -18.42 -0.06
C GLY A 307 14.44 -18.70 -1.30
N ALA A 308 15.53 -19.46 -1.15
CA ALA A 308 16.22 -20.03 -2.29
C ALA A 308 16.07 -21.56 -2.28
N PRO A 309 16.04 -22.23 -3.45
CA PRO A 309 15.96 -23.67 -3.53
C PRO A 309 17.09 -24.36 -2.75
N ASP A 310 16.77 -25.43 -2.04
CA ASP A 310 17.69 -26.19 -1.24
C ASP A 310 17.36 -27.69 -1.37
N PRO A 311 18.35 -28.53 -1.73
CA PRO A 311 18.11 -29.96 -1.99
C PRO A 311 17.74 -30.78 -0.74
N GLU A 312 18.12 -30.33 0.46
CA GLU A 312 17.84 -31.00 1.73
C GLU A 312 16.55 -30.48 2.36
N TRP A 313 16.29 -29.17 2.28
CA TRP A 313 15.23 -28.50 3.04
C TRP A 313 14.06 -28.00 2.17
N GLY A 314 14.13 -28.23 0.84
CA GLY A 314 13.19 -27.65 -0.15
C GLY A 314 13.55 -26.21 -0.47
N HIS A 315 13.51 -25.34 0.55
CA HIS A 315 14.06 -23.97 0.48
C HIS A 315 14.91 -23.67 1.71
N ARG A 316 15.91 -22.84 1.53
CA ARG A 316 16.67 -22.22 2.63
C ARG A 316 16.30 -20.75 2.75
N VAL A 317 16.35 -20.26 3.97
CA VAL A 317 16.12 -18.85 4.30
C VAL A 317 17.37 -18.04 3.94
N VAL A 318 17.25 -17.04 3.08
CA VAL A 318 18.34 -16.16 2.62
C VAL A 318 18.07 -14.75 3.13
N ALA A 319 19.06 -14.18 3.83
CA ALA A 319 19.03 -12.77 4.22
C ALA A 319 19.75 -11.92 3.18
N HIS A 320 19.04 -10.99 2.57
CA HIS A 320 19.56 -9.97 1.65
C HIS A 320 19.74 -8.68 2.43
N VAL A 321 20.95 -8.22 2.63
CA VAL A 321 21.30 -7.14 3.55
C VAL A 321 22.03 -6.02 2.84
N VAL A 322 21.59 -4.77 3.10
CA VAL A 322 22.38 -3.57 2.84
C VAL A 322 23.10 -3.22 4.15
N PRO A 323 24.43 -3.33 4.24
CA PRO A 323 25.15 -3.00 5.45
C PRO A 323 25.12 -1.49 5.71
N ALA A 324 25.05 -1.10 7.00
CA ALA A 324 25.16 0.30 7.40
C ALA A 324 26.55 0.87 7.12
N ASP A 325 27.58 0.01 7.27
CA ASP A 325 28.96 0.30 6.86
C ASP A 325 29.40 -0.79 5.87
N PRO A 326 29.61 -0.46 4.59
CA PRO A 326 30.10 -1.41 3.60
C PRO A 326 31.47 -2.02 3.91
N ALA A 327 32.30 -1.34 4.73
CA ALA A 327 33.62 -1.84 5.14
C ALA A 327 33.55 -2.84 6.31
N ALA A 328 32.42 -2.87 7.03
CA ALA A 328 32.19 -3.74 8.18
C ALA A 328 30.80 -4.41 8.10
N PRO A 329 30.50 -5.21 7.05
CA PRO A 329 29.19 -5.85 6.90
C PRO A 329 28.96 -6.88 8.02
N PRO A 330 27.70 -7.14 8.41
CA PRO A 330 27.37 -8.18 9.35
C PRO A 330 27.72 -9.55 8.77
N THR A 331 28.08 -10.49 9.65
CA THR A 331 28.34 -11.89 9.25
C THR A 331 27.05 -12.72 9.34
N LEU A 332 27.00 -13.84 8.60
CA LEU A 332 25.89 -14.78 8.70
C LEU A 332 25.69 -15.29 10.14
N ASP A 333 26.76 -15.56 10.86
CA ASP A 333 26.67 -16.05 12.25
C ASP A 333 26.05 -15.03 13.19
N GLN A 334 26.38 -13.75 13.02
CA GLN A 334 25.73 -12.65 13.77
C GLN A 334 24.22 -12.58 13.48
N LEU A 335 23.81 -12.64 12.20
CA LEU A 335 22.41 -12.65 11.82
C LEU A 335 21.66 -13.87 12.37
N ARG A 336 22.30 -15.05 12.33
CA ARG A 336 21.76 -16.29 12.90
C ARG A 336 21.58 -16.20 14.41
N ALA A 337 22.57 -15.66 15.11
CA ALA A 337 22.49 -15.48 16.56
C ALA A 337 21.35 -14.54 16.93
N LEU A 338 21.21 -13.42 16.19
CA LEU A 338 20.15 -12.43 16.40
C LEU A 338 18.76 -13.03 16.15
N ALA A 339 18.57 -13.70 15.01
CA ALA A 339 17.29 -14.33 14.70
C ALA A 339 16.90 -15.39 15.75
N LYS A 340 17.84 -16.23 16.19
CA LYS A 340 17.58 -17.27 17.20
C LYS A 340 17.31 -16.74 18.60
N ALA A 341 17.62 -15.48 18.87
CA ALA A 341 17.31 -14.85 20.15
C ALA A 341 15.80 -14.63 20.35
N THR A 342 15.05 -14.49 19.27
CA THR A 342 13.62 -14.17 19.30
C THR A 342 12.75 -15.11 18.49
N LEU A 343 13.34 -15.89 17.56
CA LEU A 343 12.61 -16.78 16.64
C LEU A 343 13.09 -18.24 16.77
N PRO A 344 12.25 -19.21 16.38
CA PRO A 344 12.64 -20.60 16.25
C PRO A 344 13.88 -20.78 15.36
N ALA A 345 14.73 -21.74 15.68
CA ALA A 345 16.04 -21.92 15.03
C ALA A 345 15.95 -22.20 13.51
N PHE A 346 14.85 -22.81 13.05
CA PHE A 346 14.61 -23.09 11.62
C PHE A 346 14.35 -21.82 10.79
N MET A 347 13.93 -20.73 11.44
CA MET A 347 13.73 -19.43 10.79
C MET A 347 15.03 -18.65 10.58
N ALA A 348 16.11 -19.02 11.27
CA ALA A 348 17.37 -18.31 11.15
C ALA A 348 17.97 -18.46 9.73
N PRO A 349 18.48 -17.36 9.12
CA PRO A 349 19.06 -17.40 7.79
C PRO A 349 20.16 -18.44 7.64
N ARG A 350 20.20 -19.11 6.50
CA ARG A 350 21.25 -20.07 6.13
C ARG A 350 22.24 -19.49 5.14
N GLU A 351 21.88 -18.36 4.53
CA GLU A 351 22.72 -17.66 3.58
C GLU A 351 22.57 -16.15 3.78
N LEU A 352 23.64 -15.40 3.49
CA LEU A 352 23.70 -13.95 3.50
C LEU A 352 24.16 -13.46 2.14
N VAL A 353 23.37 -12.56 1.53
CA VAL A 353 23.73 -11.85 0.31
C VAL A 353 23.79 -10.36 0.61
N LEU A 354 24.94 -9.74 0.31
CA LEU A 354 25.13 -8.30 0.52
C LEU A 354 24.75 -7.51 -0.74
N HIS A 355 24.07 -6.42 -0.51
CA HIS A 355 23.61 -5.51 -1.56
C HIS A 355 24.04 -4.06 -1.27
N THR A 356 24.14 -3.25 -2.31
CA THR A 356 24.28 -1.79 -2.17
C THR A 356 22.89 -1.11 -2.03
N ALA A 357 21.85 -1.74 -2.58
CA ALA A 357 20.45 -1.33 -2.42
C ALA A 357 19.56 -2.54 -2.71
N LEU A 358 18.41 -2.64 -2.03
CA LEU A 358 17.41 -3.67 -2.30
C LEU A 358 16.45 -3.23 -3.42
N PRO A 359 16.00 -4.17 -4.29
CA PRO A 359 15.04 -3.86 -5.34
C PRO A 359 13.68 -3.51 -4.73
N ARG A 360 13.15 -2.33 -5.10
CA ARG A 360 11.88 -1.82 -4.58
C ARG A 360 10.94 -1.37 -5.69
N THR A 361 9.65 -1.40 -5.39
CA THR A 361 8.62 -0.75 -6.21
C THR A 361 8.69 0.77 -6.02
N ALA A 362 7.97 1.51 -6.86
CA ALA A 362 7.85 2.97 -6.77
C ALA A 362 7.31 3.47 -5.41
N ILE A 363 6.57 2.63 -4.69
CA ILE A 363 6.04 2.91 -3.34
C ILE A 363 6.90 2.30 -2.21
N GLY A 364 8.12 1.85 -2.53
CA GLY A 364 9.09 1.36 -1.54
C GLY A 364 8.94 -0.10 -1.11
N LYS A 365 8.00 -0.89 -1.66
CA LYS A 365 7.87 -2.32 -1.34
C LYS A 365 9.00 -3.13 -1.95
N ILE A 366 9.52 -4.11 -1.21
CA ILE A 366 10.55 -5.05 -1.70
C ILE A 366 10.00 -5.87 -2.87
N ARG A 367 10.78 -5.97 -3.95
CA ARG A 367 10.52 -6.88 -5.07
C ARG A 367 11.25 -8.20 -4.84
N ARG A 368 10.64 -9.11 -4.03
CA ARG A 368 11.28 -10.39 -3.66
C ARG A 368 11.64 -11.25 -4.85
N SER A 369 10.89 -11.17 -5.96
CA SER A 369 11.20 -11.89 -7.20
C SER A 369 12.47 -11.43 -7.91
N GLN A 370 13.11 -10.35 -7.43
CA GLN A 370 14.36 -9.80 -7.96
C GLN A 370 15.55 -9.94 -6.99
N LEU A 371 15.35 -10.66 -5.88
CA LEU A 371 16.37 -10.99 -4.88
C LEU A 371 17.16 -12.24 -5.25
#